data_4c3a101460b540d55762be5091e0ef5d
#
_entry.id   4c3a101460b540d55762be5091e0ef5d
#
_cell.length_a   1.000
_cell.length_b   1.000
_cell.length_c   1.000
_cell.angle_alpha   90.00
_cell.angle_beta   90.00
_cell.angle_gamma   90.00
#
_symmetry.space_group_name_H-M   'P 1'
#
loop_
_entity.id
_entity.type
_entity.pdbx_description
1 polymer ?
#
loop_
_entity_poly.entity_id
_entity_poly.type
_entity_poly.pdbx_seq_one_letter_code
_entity_poly.pdbx_strand_id
1 'polypeptide(L)'
;MKAATKISLLLLLLVATSFAGRRRDPLTEAEADQLREVAMDPYKRLKLYIKFTEARLDSLDLVRADPKQAEGRGKKIHDLLEDFTTLMDEINDNLDQYQGRPLSKDDRKDFRRGLKEVVVACDRFEARLRALKNVAQNDPQMRREAQDFMFVLQDAQDGVKSSGDMAREYAEVVEKDPAADKKK
;
A
#
# COMPACT_ATOMS: atom_id res chain seq x y z
N MET A 1 -41.46 23.01 -27.65
CA MET A 1 -41.04 23.05 -26.24
C MET A 1 -40.64 21.72 -25.62
N LYS A 2 -40.93 20.53 -26.20
CA LYS A 2 -40.58 19.22 -25.60
C LYS A 2 -39.13 18.74 -25.88
N ALA A 3 -38.41 19.32 -26.83
CA ALA A 3 -37.03 18.94 -27.15
C ALA A 3 -35.99 19.62 -26.23
N ALA A 4 -36.20 20.86 -25.82
CA ALA A 4 -35.30 21.61 -24.96
C ALA A 4 -35.21 21.01 -23.54
N THR A 5 -36.29 20.46 -23.04
CA THR A 5 -36.33 19.83 -21.69
C THR A 5 -35.51 18.53 -21.63
N LYS A 6 -35.47 17.77 -22.72
CA LYS A 6 -34.70 16.50 -22.80
C LYS A 6 -33.19 16.74 -22.88
N ILE A 7 -32.76 17.82 -23.53
CA ILE A 7 -31.34 18.21 -23.63
C ILE A 7 -30.81 18.68 -22.27
N SER A 8 -31.65 19.47 -21.53
CA SER A 8 -31.27 19.94 -20.18
C SER A 8 -31.09 18.78 -19.18
N LEU A 9 -31.96 17.76 -19.26
CA LEU A 9 -31.89 16.59 -18.37
C LEU A 9 -30.64 15.74 -18.69
N LEU A 10 -30.28 15.61 -19.97
CA LEU A 10 -29.07 14.86 -20.40
C LEU A 10 -27.78 15.57 -19.96
N LEU A 11 -27.74 16.90 -20.03
CA LEU A 11 -26.61 17.71 -19.57
C LEU A 11 -26.43 17.62 -18.05
N LEU A 12 -27.52 17.56 -17.28
CA LEU A 12 -27.48 17.39 -15.82
C LEU A 12 -26.94 16.00 -15.42
N LEU A 13 -27.23 14.95 -16.20
CA LEU A 13 -26.70 13.60 -15.95
C LEU A 13 -25.20 13.51 -16.22
N LEU A 14 -24.69 14.25 -17.22
CA LEU A 14 -23.24 14.25 -17.53
C LEU A 14 -22.40 14.93 -16.45
N VAL A 15 -22.94 15.92 -15.75
CA VAL A 15 -22.23 16.63 -14.65
C VAL A 15 -22.17 15.77 -13.38
N ALA A 16 -23.17 14.90 -13.17
CA ALA A 16 -23.22 14.03 -11.98
C ALA A 16 -22.12 12.92 -11.97
N THR A 17 -21.58 12.56 -13.14
CA THR A 17 -20.54 11.50 -13.22
C THR A 17 -19.11 12.01 -12.94
N SER A 18 -18.92 13.32 -12.81
CA SER A 18 -17.59 13.91 -12.57
C SER A 18 -17.18 13.95 -11.08
N PHE A 19 -18.04 13.52 -10.17
CA PHE A 19 -17.75 13.37 -8.74
C PHE A 19 -17.39 11.94 -8.33
N ALA A 20 -16.90 11.11 -9.25
CA ALA A 20 -16.16 9.93 -8.86
C ALA A 20 -14.95 10.42 -8.06
N GLY A 21 -15.00 10.24 -6.74
CA GLY A 21 -14.04 10.80 -5.80
C GLY A 21 -12.62 10.60 -6.29
N ARG A 22 -11.90 11.71 -6.48
CA ARG A 22 -10.47 11.66 -6.76
C ARG A 22 -9.86 10.90 -5.59
N ARG A 23 -9.43 9.66 -5.79
CA ARG A 23 -8.65 8.94 -4.80
C ARG A 23 -7.51 9.87 -4.38
N ARG A 24 -7.40 10.08 -3.08
CA ARG A 24 -6.29 10.86 -2.52
C ARG A 24 -4.99 10.15 -2.90
N ASP A 25 -4.00 10.90 -3.35
CA ASP A 25 -2.67 10.35 -3.58
C ASP A 25 -2.11 9.86 -2.23
N PRO A 26 -1.72 8.59 -2.09
CA PRO A 26 -1.16 8.07 -0.86
C PRO A 26 0.22 8.65 -0.53
N LEU A 27 0.88 9.28 -1.50
CA LEU A 27 2.20 9.89 -1.36
C LEU A 27 2.09 11.39 -1.05
N THR A 28 2.93 11.87 -0.17
CA THR A 28 3.21 13.30 -0.05
C THR A 28 4.06 13.78 -1.24
N GLU A 29 4.04 15.08 -1.53
CA GLU A 29 4.88 15.65 -2.60
C GLU A 29 6.37 15.32 -2.40
N ALA A 30 6.88 15.43 -1.17
CA ALA A 30 8.26 15.08 -0.84
C ALA A 30 8.58 13.59 -1.04
N GLU A 31 7.64 12.67 -0.79
CA GLU A 31 7.79 11.23 -1.06
C GLU A 31 7.80 10.95 -2.56
N ALA A 32 6.92 11.61 -3.31
CA ALA A 32 6.88 11.51 -4.77
C ALA A 32 8.19 12.02 -5.40
N ASP A 33 8.78 13.11 -4.88
CA ASP A 33 10.08 13.61 -5.33
C ASP A 33 11.20 12.60 -5.07
N GLN A 34 11.25 11.98 -3.87
CA GLN A 34 12.23 10.93 -3.57
C GLN A 34 12.12 9.74 -4.53
N LEU A 35 10.91 9.34 -4.92
CA LEU A 35 10.70 8.27 -5.91
C LEU A 35 11.18 8.67 -7.31
N ARG A 36 10.99 9.93 -7.71
CA ARG A 36 11.49 10.45 -9.01
C ARG A 36 13.02 10.42 -9.07
N GLU A 37 13.71 10.77 -7.97
CA GLU A 37 15.17 10.73 -7.90
C GLU A 37 15.76 9.33 -8.10
N VAL A 38 15.02 8.29 -7.71
CA VAL A 38 15.45 6.89 -7.83
C VAL A 38 14.67 6.11 -8.91
N ALA A 39 14.03 6.80 -9.85
CA ALA A 39 13.14 6.18 -10.84
C ALA A 39 13.80 5.05 -11.65
N MET A 40 15.12 5.15 -11.89
CA MET A 40 15.90 4.16 -12.64
C MET A 40 16.51 3.06 -11.77
N ASP A 41 16.35 3.13 -10.44
CA ASP A 41 16.87 2.15 -9.49
C ASP A 41 15.71 1.45 -8.77
N PRO A 42 15.25 0.32 -9.29
CA PRO A 42 14.08 -0.36 -8.77
C PRO A 42 14.25 -0.84 -7.34
N TYR A 43 15.45 -1.26 -6.93
CA TYR A 43 15.70 -1.65 -5.55
C TYR A 43 15.56 -0.47 -4.57
N LYS A 44 16.08 0.70 -4.92
CA LYS A 44 15.90 1.90 -4.09
C LYS A 44 14.44 2.34 -4.06
N ARG A 45 13.72 2.24 -5.20
CA ARG A 45 12.28 2.51 -5.23
C ARG A 45 11.52 1.60 -4.25
N LEU A 46 11.77 0.30 -4.31
CA LEU A 46 11.14 -0.67 -3.41
C LEU A 46 11.39 -0.33 -1.94
N LYS A 47 12.62 0.03 -1.59
CA LYS A 47 12.96 0.47 -0.23
C LYS A 47 12.20 1.72 0.21
N LEU A 48 12.01 2.68 -0.70
CA LEU A 48 11.23 3.87 -0.40
C LEU A 48 9.76 3.53 -0.17
N TYR A 49 9.17 2.68 -1.01
CA TYR A 49 7.79 2.24 -0.79
C TYR A 49 7.61 1.54 0.55
N ILE A 50 8.51 0.62 0.92
CA ILE A 50 8.49 -0.02 2.26
C ILE A 50 8.56 1.03 3.37
N LYS A 51 9.47 2.01 3.26
CA LYS A 51 9.61 3.11 4.23
C LYS A 51 8.33 3.95 4.34
N PHE A 52 7.71 4.29 3.21
CA PHE A 52 6.49 5.11 3.20
C PHE A 52 5.30 4.35 3.75
N THR A 53 5.19 3.06 3.44
CA THR A 53 4.18 2.17 4.01
C THR A 53 4.33 2.07 5.53
N GLU A 54 5.55 1.93 6.04
CA GLU A 54 5.84 1.92 7.48
C GLU A 54 5.46 3.25 8.15
N ALA A 55 5.74 4.37 7.50
CA ALA A 55 5.37 5.70 8.01
C ALA A 55 3.85 5.90 8.14
N ARG A 56 3.02 5.23 7.33
CA ARG A 56 1.55 5.24 7.49
C ARG A 56 1.14 4.52 8.77
N LEU A 57 1.76 3.39 9.09
CA LEU A 57 1.51 2.69 10.36
C LEU A 57 2.02 3.50 11.56
N ASP A 58 3.17 4.18 11.45
CA ASP A 58 3.68 5.05 12.51
C ASP A 58 2.70 6.20 12.79
N SER A 59 2.18 6.83 11.73
CA SER A 59 1.15 7.86 11.84
C SER A 59 -0.14 7.34 12.47
N LEU A 60 -0.54 6.11 12.13
CA LEU A 60 -1.69 5.44 12.70
C LEU A 60 -1.51 5.21 14.21
N ASP A 61 -0.35 4.75 14.66
CA ASP A 61 -0.05 4.56 16.07
C ASP A 61 -0.08 5.89 16.84
N LEU A 62 0.41 6.98 16.26
CA LEU A 62 0.31 8.32 16.83
C LEU A 62 -1.14 8.80 16.96
N VAL A 63 -1.96 8.65 15.90
CA VAL A 63 -3.39 9.00 15.92
C VAL A 63 -4.14 8.20 16.99
N ARG A 64 -3.81 6.92 17.12
CA ARG A 64 -4.41 6.05 18.12
C ARG A 64 -4.06 6.45 19.55
N ALA A 65 -2.82 6.84 19.79
CA ALA A 65 -2.31 7.18 21.11
C ALA A 65 -2.72 8.58 21.61
N ASP A 66 -3.12 9.48 20.72
CA ASP A 66 -3.44 10.87 21.09
C ASP A 66 -4.89 11.01 21.55
N PRO A 67 -5.14 11.24 22.84
CA PRO A 67 -6.50 11.41 23.36
C PRO A 67 -7.22 12.65 22.83
N LYS A 68 -6.48 13.65 22.32
CA LYS A 68 -7.05 14.86 21.72
C LYS A 68 -7.66 14.60 20.34
N GLN A 69 -7.34 13.48 19.75
CA GLN A 69 -7.83 13.09 18.43
C GLN A 69 -9.03 12.12 18.49
N ALA A 70 -9.69 12.00 19.64
CA ALA A 70 -10.83 11.10 19.80
C ALA A 70 -11.95 11.37 18.79
N GLU A 71 -12.24 12.65 18.49
CA GLU A 71 -13.20 13.02 17.45
C GLU A 71 -12.62 12.75 16.05
N GLY A 72 -13.33 11.94 15.25
CA GLY A 72 -12.93 11.59 13.90
C GLY A 72 -11.70 10.67 13.80
N ARG A 73 -11.24 10.08 14.92
CA ARG A 73 -10.09 9.18 14.93
C ARG A 73 -10.31 7.95 14.05
N GLY A 74 -11.50 7.34 14.11
CA GLY A 74 -11.86 6.21 13.26
C GLY A 74 -11.64 6.51 11.77
N LYS A 75 -12.14 7.67 11.31
CA LYS A 75 -11.92 8.11 9.92
C LYS A 75 -10.44 8.34 9.58
N LYS A 76 -9.66 8.93 10.48
CA LYS A 76 -8.22 9.13 10.25
C LYS A 76 -7.48 7.81 10.14
N ILE A 77 -7.82 6.83 10.98
CA ILE A 77 -7.27 5.46 10.90
C ILE A 77 -7.66 4.83 9.56
N HIS A 78 -8.91 4.95 9.15
CA HIS A 78 -9.36 4.49 7.83
C HIS A 78 -8.52 5.07 6.70
N ASP A 79 -8.36 6.40 6.66
CA ASP A 79 -7.63 7.09 5.60
C ASP A 79 -6.14 6.65 5.56
N LEU A 80 -5.51 6.42 6.72
CA LEU A 80 -4.13 5.93 6.81
C LEU A 80 -3.99 4.46 6.36
N LEU A 81 -5.01 3.64 6.62
CA LEU A 81 -5.05 2.25 6.15
C LEU A 81 -5.28 2.18 4.64
N GLU A 82 -6.10 3.07 4.06
CA GLU A 82 -6.24 3.18 2.59
C GLU A 82 -4.91 3.56 1.93
N ASP A 83 -4.21 4.59 2.47
CA ASP A 83 -2.88 4.96 1.98
C ASP A 83 -1.89 3.79 2.10
N PHE A 84 -1.90 3.08 3.23
CA PHE A 84 -1.08 1.90 3.46
C PHE A 84 -1.35 0.81 2.41
N THR A 85 -2.61 0.46 2.18
CA THR A 85 -3.01 -0.57 1.20
C THR A 85 -2.56 -0.19 -0.22
N THR A 86 -2.76 1.06 -0.61
CA THR A 86 -2.32 1.56 -1.92
C THR A 86 -0.79 1.47 -2.08
N LEU A 87 -0.02 1.78 -1.02
CA LEU A 87 1.45 1.63 -1.05
C LEU A 87 1.90 0.16 -1.07
N MET A 88 1.13 -0.77 -0.49
CA MET A 88 1.36 -2.21 -0.63
C MET A 88 1.15 -2.68 -2.07
N ASP A 89 0.13 -2.16 -2.77
CA ASP A 89 -0.09 -2.44 -4.19
C ASP A 89 1.09 -1.96 -5.03
N GLU A 90 1.65 -0.77 -4.74
CA GLU A 90 2.86 -0.27 -5.41
C GLU A 90 4.09 -1.17 -5.18
N ILE A 91 4.22 -1.77 -3.98
CA ILE A 91 5.26 -2.78 -3.71
C ILE A 91 5.08 -3.99 -4.63
N ASN A 92 3.86 -4.52 -4.73
CA ASN A 92 3.53 -5.66 -5.58
C ASN A 92 3.82 -5.37 -7.05
N ASP A 93 3.39 -4.21 -7.56
CA ASP A 93 3.64 -3.79 -8.94
C ASP A 93 5.14 -3.68 -9.25
N ASN A 94 5.94 -3.21 -8.29
CA ASN A 94 7.40 -3.18 -8.42
C ASN A 94 7.99 -4.60 -8.47
N LEU A 95 7.51 -5.53 -7.64
CA LEU A 95 7.98 -6.92 -7.64
C LEU A 95 7.65 -7.61 -8.99
N ASP A 96 6.43 -7.44 -9.49
CA ASP A 96 5.98 -8.00 -10.77
C ASP A 96 6.80 -7.46 -11.95
N GLN A 97 7.08 -6.16 -11.96
CA GLN A 97 7.91 -5.54 -12.99
C GLN A 97 9.33 -6.13 -13.04
N TYR A 98 9.87 -6.55 -11.89
CA TYR A 98 11.18 -7.18 -11.84
C TYR A 98 11.17 -8.60 -12.35
N GLN A 99 10.16 -9.39 -11.98
CA GLN A 99 10.08 -10.79 -12.38
C GLN A 99 9.91 -10.94 -13.90
N GLY A 100 9.22 -10.01 -14.55
CA GLY A 100 8.97 -10.03 -16.01
C GLY A 100 10.17 -9.63 -16.89
N ARG A 101 11.35 -9.28 -16.32
CA ARG A 101 12.50 -8.76 -17.06
C ARG A 101 13.72 -9.68 -16.98
N PRO A 102 14.51 -9.76 -18.09
CA PRO A 102 15.84 -10.35 -18.00
C PRO A 102 16.73 -9.44 -17.14
N LEU A 103 17.09 -9.91 -15.95
CA LEU A 103 17.92 -9.17 -15.00
C LEU A 103 19.41 -9.41 -15.27
N SER A 104 20.22 -8.35 -15.19
CA SER A 104 21.67 -8.46 -15.07
C SER A 104 22.05 -9.19 -13.77
N LYS A 105 23.32 -9.57 -13.63
CA LYS A 105 23.81 -10.23 -12.40
C LYS A 105 23.64 -9.34 -11.16
N ASP A 106 23.92 -8.05 -11.31
CA ASP A 106 23.81 -7.08 -10.22
C ASP A 106 22.35 -6.79 -9.88
N ASP A 107 21.49 -6.56 -10.88
CA ASP A 107 20.05 -6.35 -10.67
C ASP A 107 19.41 -7.56 -9.97
N ARG A 108 19.83 -8.77 -10.31
CA ARG A 108 19.34 -10.00 -9.67
C ARG A 108 19.73 -10.08 -8.20
N LYS A 109 20.95 -9.67 -7.86
CA LYS A 109 21.41 -9.59 -6.48
C LYS A 109 20.59 -8.58 -5.68
N ASP A 110 20.35 -7.42 -6.28
CA ASP A 110 19.56 -6.37 -5.65
C ASP A 110 18.07 -6.77 -5.54
N PHE A 111 17.53 -7.47 -6.52
CA PHE A 111 16.19 -8.02 -6.45
C PHE A 111 16.05 -9.05 -5.32
N ARG A 112 16.96 -10.02 -5.20
CA ARG A 112 16.97 -10.96 -4.05
C ARG A 112 16.99 -10.24 -2.70
N ARG A 113 17.77 -9.18 -2.61
CA ARG A 113 17.83 -8.39 -1.39
C ARG A 113 16.51 -7.68 -1.12
N GLY A 114 15.92 -7.10 -2.16
CA GLY A 114 14.60 -6.48 -2.09
C GLY A 114 13.52 -7.44 -1.63
N LEU A 115 13.46 -8.65 -2.18
CA LEU A 115 12.52 -9.70 -1.77
C LEU A 115 12.63 -10.02 -0.28
N LYS A 116 13.86 -10.17 0.25
CA LYS A 116 14.08 -10.40 1.69
C LYS A 116 13.59 -9.22 2.54
N GLU A 117 13.83 -7.99 2.09
CA GLU A 117 13.36 -6.78 2.79
C GLU A 117 11.84 -6.70 2.81
N VAL A 118 11.16 -7.07 1.70
CA VAL A 118 9.68 -7.14 1.65
C VAL A 118 9.14 -8.18 2.63
N VAL A 119 9.69 -9.39 2.65
CA VAL A 119 9.24 -10.43 3.60
C VAL A 119 9.35 -9.94 5.04
N VAL A 120 10.51 -9.39 5.42
CA VAL A 120 10.73 -8.86 6.78
C VAL A 120 9.79 -7.69 7.10
N ALA A 121 9.52 -6.82 6.12
CA ALA A 121 8.57 -5.72 6.29
C ALA A 121 7.15 -6.24 6.48
N CYS A 122 6.70 -7.20 5.66
CA CYS A 122 5.37 -7.82 5.77
C CYS A 122 5.15 -8.47 7.13
N ASP A 123 6.15 -9.20 7.67
CA ASP A 123 6.05 -9.80 9.00
C ASP A 123 5.84 -8.72 10.09
N ARG A 124 6.53 -7.58 10.01
CA ARG A 124 6.33 -6.45 10.94
C ARG A 124 4.96 -5.78 10.75
N PHE A 125 4.54 -5.57 9.51
CA PHE A 125 3.25 -4.94 9.19
C PHE A 125 2.10 -5.82 9.70
N GLU A 126 2.16 -7.12 9.45
CA GLU A 126 1.17 -8.07 9.95
C GLU A 126 1.03 -8.01 11.48
N ALA A 127 2.15 -7.98 12.20
CA ALA A 127 2.13 -7.90 13.66
C ALA A 127 1.45 -6.60 14.15
N ARG A 128 1.71 -5.46 13.50
CA ARG A 128 1.11 -4.15 13.85
C ARG A 128 -0.38 -4.10 13.53
N LEU A 129 -0.80 -4.58 12.35
CA LEU A 129 -2.22 -4.64 11.97
C LEU A 129 -3.01 -5.60 12.86
N ARG A 130 -2.41 -6.72 13.26
CA ARG A 130 -3.00 -7.65 14.22
C ARG A 130 -3.17 -7.01 15.60
N ALA A 131 -2.18 -6.24 16.06
CA ALA A 131 -2.27 -5.49 17.32
C ALA A 131 -3.40 -4.43 17.25
N LEU A 132 -3.54 -3.71 16.14
CA LEU A 132 -4.65 -2.77 15.93
C LEU A 132 -6.00 -3.48 15.99
N LYS A 133 -6.15 -4.62 15.31
CA LYS A 133 -7.37 -5.44 15.33
C LYS A 133 -7.74 -5.87 16.73
N ASN A 134 -6.77 -6.33 17.51
CA ASN A 134 -6.98 -6.74 18.90
C ASN A 134 -7.47 -5.57 19.77
N VAL A 135 -6.89 -4.39 19.63
CA VAL A 135 -7.34 -3.20 20.37
C VAL A 135 -8.74 -2.79 19.92
N ALA A 136 -9.01 -2.76 18.62
CA ALA A 136 -10.32 -2.44 18.06
C ALA A 136 -11.44 -3.37 18.58
N GLN A 137 -11.12 -4.62 18.85
CA GLN A 137 -12.09 -5.61 19.36
C GLN A 137 -12.28 -5.57 20.88
N ASN A 138 -11.24 -5.23 21.64
CA ASN A 138 -11.22 -5.39 23.10
C ASN A 138 -11.38 -4.07 23.86
N ASP A 139 -11.01 -2.92 23.28
CA ASP A 139 -11.22 -1.61 23.86
C ASP A 139 -12.64 -1.09 23.55
N PRO A 140 -13.49 -0.80 24.55
CA PRO A 140 -14.87 -0.34 24.30
C PRO A 140 -14.97 0.99 23.56
N GLN A 141 -13.99 1.89 23.70
CA GLN A 141 -13.95 3.15 22.99
C GLN A 141 -13.55 2.91 21.55
N MET A 142 -12.47 2.20 21.34
CA MET A 142 -11.97 1.88 19.99
C MET A 142 -12.95 1.04 19.18
N ARG A 143 -13.70 0.14 19.85
CA ARG A 143 -14.74 -0.69 19.19
C ARG A 143 -15.82 0.13 18.51
N ARG A 144 -16.20 1.29 19.07
CA ARG A 144 -17.19 2.18 18.42
C ARG A 144 -16.61 2.84 17.17
N GLU A 145 -15.36 3.25 17.25
CA GLU A 145 -14.64 3.89 16.14
C GLU A 145 -14.23 2.88 15.06
N ALA A 146 -14.07 1.61 15.44
CA ALA A 146 -13.67 0.53 14.54
C ALA A 146 -14.66 0.29 13.40
N GLN A 147 -15.92 0.68 13.55
CA GLN A 147 -16.91 0.60 12.47
C GLN A 147 -16.45 1.37 11.22
N ASP A 148 -15.68 2.44 11.40
CA ASP A 148 -15.21 3.28 10.32
C ASP A 148 -14.06 2.63 9.52
N PHE A 149 -13.28 1.72 10.14
CA PHE A 149 -12.03 1.22 9.54
C PHE A 149 -11.85 -0.31 9.51
N MET A 150 -12.74 -1.10 10.11
CA MET A 150 -12.54 -2.55 10.18
C MET A 150 -12.47 -3.23 8.80
N PHE A 151 -13.19 -2.73 7.82
CA PHE A 151 -13.16 -3.28 6.47
C PHE A 151 -11.79 -3.04 5.82
N VAL A 152 -11.34 -1.79 5.80
CA VAL A 152 -10.02 -1.46 5.22
C VAL A 152 -8.86 -2.07 6.01
N LEU A 153 -9.03 -2.32 7.32
CA LEU A 153 -8.04 -3.06 8.12
C LEU A 153 -7.94 -4.53 7.66
N GLN A 154 -9.05 -5.16 7.32
CA GLN A 154 -9.03 -6.51 6.76
C GLN A 154 -8.34 -6.52 5.40
N ASP A 155 -8.67 -5.58 4.51
CA ASP A 155 -8.01 -5.44 3.21
C ASP A 155 -6.49 -5.24 3.36
N ALA A 156 -6.06 -4.40 4.31
CA ALA A 156 -4.65 -4.19 4.62
C ALA A 156 -3.96 -5.49 5.09
N GLN A 157 -4.62 -6.30 5.94
CA GLN A 157 -4.10 -7.59 6.40
C GLN A 157 -3.96 -8.58 5.23
N ASP A 158 -4.95 -8.65 4.35
CA ASP A 158 -4.94 -9.53 3.19
C ASP A 158 -3.87 -9.08 2.18
N GLY A 159 -3.70 -7.78 1.96
CA GLY A 159 -2.65 -7.21 1.13
C GLY A 159 -1.24 -7.57 1.64
N VAL A 160 -0.98 -7.40 2.93
CA VAL A 160 0.31 -7.76 3.54
C VAL A 160 0.62 -9.24 3.38
N LYS A 161 -0.36 -10.10 3.60
CA LYS A 161 -0.20 -11.54 3.41
C LYS A 161 0.13 -11.87 1.96
N SER A 162 -0.64 -11.32 1.01
CA SER A 162 -0.42 -11.53 -0.43
C SER A 162 0.97 -11.10 -0.87
N SER A 163 1.42 -9.92 -0.45
CA SER A 163 2.75 -9.39 -0.78
C SER A 163 3.87 -10.25 -0.18
N GLY A 164 3.72 -10.69 1.06
CA GLY A 164 4.67 -11.57 1.72
C GLY A 164 4.79 -12.93 1.02
N ASP A 165 3.67 -13.52 0.62
CA ASP A 165 3.63 -14.81 -0.08
C ASP A 165 4.23 -14.67 -1.49
N MET A 166 3.90 -13.61 -2.23
CA MET A 166 4.51 -13.29 -3.53
C MET A 166 6.03 -13.13 -3.42
N ALA A 167 6.51 -12.37 -2.45
CA ALA A 167 7.94 -12.16 -2.27
C ALA A 167 8.70 -13.46 -1.93
N ARG A 168 8.10 -14.37 -1.16
CA ARG A 168 8.66 -15.71 -0.87
C ARG A 168 8.70 -16.57 -2.13
N GLU A 169 7.61 -16.62 -2.91
CA GLU A 169 7.55 -17.36 -4.16
C GLU A 169 8.62 -16.89 -5.15
N TYR A 170 8.76 -15.57 -5.34
CA TYR A 170 9.77 -14.99 -6.23
C TYR A 170 11.18 -15.27 -5.75
N ALA A 171 11.43 -15.28 -4.43
CA ALA A 171 12.73 -15.65 -3.87
C ALA A 171 13.11 -17.08 -4.22
N GLU A 172 12.16 -18.03 -4.15
CA GLU A 172 12.40 -19.42 -4.54
C GLU A 172 12.71 -19.56 -6.03
N VAL A 173 11.99 -18.84 -6.91
CA VAL A 173 12.24 -18.85 -8.35
C VAL A 173 13.63 -18.32 -8.68
N VAL A 174 14.03 -17.21 -8.07
CA VAL A 174 15.33 -16.57 -8.30
C VAL A 174 16.48 -17.43 -7.76
N GLU A 175 16.28 -18.21 -6.71
CA GLU A 175 17.29 -19.15 -6.18
C GLU A 175 17.45 -20.40 -7.04
N LYS A 176 16.38 -20.88 -7.67
CA LYS A 176 16.36 -22.09 -8.51
C LYS A 176 16.87 -21.87 -9.93
N ASP A 177 17.10 -20.63 -10.39
CA ASP A 177 17.56 -20.33 -11.73
C ASP A 177 19.10 -20.48 -11.88
N PRO A 178 19.58 -21.61 -12.44
CA PRO A 178 21.02 -21.89 -12.57
C PRO A 178 21.69 -21.08 -13.68
N ALA A 179 20.95 -20.34 -14.50
CA ALA A 179 21.49 -19.53 -15.60
C ALA A 179 22.31 -18.33 -15.10
N ALA A 180 22.24 -18.02 -13.80
CA ALA A 180 22.95 -16.91 -13.19
C ALA A 180 24.47 -17.13 -13.05
N ASP A 181 24.92 -18.40 -12.94
CA ASP A 181 26.33 -18.74 -12.63
C ASP A 181 27.16 -19.20 -13.84
N LYS A 182 26.56 -19.39 -15.02
CA LYS A 182 27.22 -20.00 -16.17
C LYS A 182 27.73 -19.05 -17.26
N LYS A 183 27.85 -17.75 -17.02
CA LYS A 183 28.61 -16.84 -17.90
C LYS A 183 29.81 -16.28 -17.14
N LYS A 184 30.84 -17.10 -17.04
CA LYS A 184 32.22 -16.63 -16.95
C LYS A 184 32.77 -16.43 -18.35
#